data_523ec8cbb8fa2ddc8b5e15e88d488f8f
#
_entry.id   523ec8cbb8fa2ddc8b5e15e88d488f8f
#
_cell.length_a   1.000
_cell.length_b   1.000
_cell.length_c   1.000
_cell.angle_alpha   90.00
_cell.angle_beta   90.00
_cell.angle_gamma   90.00
#
_symmetry.space_group_name_H-M   'P 1'
#
loop_
_entity.id
_entity.type
_entity.pdbx_description
1 polymer ?
#
loop_
_entity_poly.entity_id
_entity_poly.type
_entity_poly.pdbx_seq_one_letter_code
_entity_poly.pdbx_strand_id
1 'polypeptide(L)'
;MNRKFSLTAALALAWLTVSALPDAANAGQKGRNGLTVVELYTSQGCSSCPPADRLLGRLAKQSGILALSFHVDYWDYIGWKDPYGSPSNSRRQRDYKRTFNRFYVYTPQMVVGGMFEVTGFDAAAVLAGIKQASLAPNVPIDLSRDGAGDLRILISASPNPIRTAVWLALFDMENKTRVRRGENSGRTIVNYNVVRDFKKSAIGTAPPRR
;
A
#
# COMPACT_ATOMS: atom_id res chain seq x y z
N MET A 1 -64.49 34.71 58.27
CA MET A 1 -64.77 34.15 56.94
C MET A 1 -63.46 34.10 56.20
N ASN A 2 -62.74 32.97 56.32
CA ASN A 2 -61.39 32.82 55.71
C ASN A 2 -61.48 31.85 54.53
N ARG A 3 -61.32 32.35 53.32
CA ARG A 3 -61.14 31.53 52.11
C ARG A 3 -59.67 31.21 51.90
N LYS A 4 -59.31 29.95 52.03
CA LYS A 4 -58.03 29.41 51.66
C LYS A 4 -58.02 29.09 50.16
N PHE A 5 -57.18 29.73 49.40
CA PHE A 5 -56.89 29.33 48.00
C PHE A 5 -55.73 28.32 48.00
N SER A 6 -56.03 27.11 47.58
CA SER A 6 -54.98 26.10 47.30
C SER A 6 -54.46 26.31 45.87
N LEU A 7 -53.18 26.61 45.76
CA LEU A 7 -52.45 26.59 44.47
C LEU A 7 -51.88 25.20 44.30
N THR A 8 -52.41 24.45 43.35
CA THR A 8 -51.80 23.22 42.86
C THR A 8 -50.79 23.56 41.70
N ALA A 9 -49.54 23.46 42.03
CA ALA A 9 -48.44 23.58 40.98
C ALA A 9 -48.32 22.27 40.21
N ALA A 10 -48.66 22.28 38.93
CA ALA A 10 -48.40 21.18 38.00
C ALA A 10 -46.99 21.27 37.52
N LEU A 11 -46.12 20.32 37.92
CA LEU A 11 -44.80 20.13 37.35
C LEU A 11 -44.94 19.41 35.99
N ALA A 12 -44.73 20.10 34.90
CA ALA A 12 -44.57 19.50 33.60
C ALA A 12 -43.12 18.99 33.43
N LEU A 13 -42.91 17.67 33.53
CA LEU A 13 -41.63 17.05 33.16
C LEU A 13 -41.50 17.08 31.64
N ALA A 14 -40.64 17.97 31.10
CA ALA A 14 -40.24 17.94 29.71
C ALA A 14 -39.21 16.83 29.53
N TRP A 15 -39.57 15.75 28.85
CA TRP A 15 -38.64 14.72 28.38
C TRP A 15 -37.89 15.26 27.14
N LEU A 16 -36.64 15.63 27.34
CA LEU A 16 -35.70 15.90 26.25
C LEU A 16 -35.29 14.55 25.66
N THR A 17 -35.90 14.15 24.56
CA THR A 17 -35.41 13.05 23.72
C THR A 17 -34.18 13.54 22.97
N VAL A 18 -33.01 13.20 23.48
CA VAL A 18 -31.76 13.32 22.70
C VAL A 18 -31.82 12.28 21.60
N SER A 19 -32.24 12.72 20.42
CA SER A 19 -32.11 11.92 19.20
C SER A 19 -30.60 11.79 18.87
N ALA A 20 -30.01 10.63 19.16
CA ALA A 20 -28.67 10.29 18.69
C ALA A 20 -28.72 10.24 17.15
N LEU A 21 -28.17 11.26 16.53
CA LEU A 21 -27.89 11.24 15.09
C LEU A 21 -26.84 10.15 14.86
N PRO A 22 -27.04 9.24 13.90
CA PRO A 22 -26.02 8.27 13.58
C PRO A 22 -24.76 9.00 13.09
N ASP A 23 -23.64 8.60 13.63
CA ASP A 23 -22.30 9.11 13.30
C ASP A 23 -21.96 8.78 11.84
N ALA A 24 -22.50 9.57 10.90
CA ALA A 24 -22.21 9.49 9.47
C ALA A 24 -20.89 10.19 9.10
N ALA A 25 -20.10 10.58 10.11
CA ALA A 25 -18.92 11.45 9.91
C ALA A 25 -17.61 10.70 9.60
N ASN A 26 -17.60 9.36 9.48
CA ASN A 26 -16.34 8.65 9.28
C ASN A 26 -16.18 7.92 7.93
N ALA A 27 -17.07 8.15 6.97
CA ALA A 27 -16.99 7.53 5.64
C ALA A 27 -16.32 8.42 4.57
N GLY A 28 -15.71 9.56 4.90
CA GLY A 28 -15.37 10.60 3.92
C GLY A 28 -13.97 11.18 3.93
N GLN A 29 -13.04 10.70 4.72
CA GLN A 29 -11.63 11.10 4.56
C GLN A 29 -10.82 10.06 3.79
N LYS A 30 -11.25 9.72 2.58
CA LYS A 30 -10.35 9.23 1.53
C LYS A 30 -9.37 10.36 1.25
N GLY A 31 -8.12 10.21 1.72
CA GLY A 31 -7.09 11.23 1.60
C GLY A 31 -6.99 11.72 0.16
N ARG A 32 -7.07 13.03 -0.02
CA ARG A 32 -6.86 13.72 -1.33
C ARG A 32 -5.47 13.47 -1.90
N ASN A 33 -4.56 12.93 -1.10
CA ASN A 33 -3.24 12.47 -1.52
C ASN A 33 -3.34 10.96 -1.74
N GLY A 34 -3.18 10.51 -3.00
CA GLY A 34 -3.15 9.09 -3.34
C GLY A 34 -2.09 8.33 -2.52
N LEU A 35 -2.15 6.99 -2.58
CA LEU A 35 -1.18 6.14 -1.91
C LEU A 35 0.21 6.32 -2.53
N THR A 36 1.24 6.49 -1.70
CA THR A 36 2.62 6.37 -2.15
C THR A 36 2.96 4.88 -2.23
N VAL A 37 3.28 4.40 -3.43
CA VAL A 37 3.69 3.01 -3.64
C VAL A 37 5.16 2.86 -3.28
N VAL A 38 5.49 1.84 -2.48
CA VAL A 38 6.86 1.43 -2.14
C VAL A 38 7.05 -0.01 -2.57
N GLU A 39 7.95 -0.25 -3.50
CA GLU A 39 8.29 -1.58 -4.00
C GLU A 39 9.63 -2.01 -3.42
N LEU A 40 9.66 -3.11 -2.66
CA LEU A 40 10.88 -3.73 -2.17
C LEU A 40 11.25 -4.91 -3.05
N TYR A 41 12.42 -4.88 -3.67
CA TYR A 41 13.04 -6.02 -4.32
C TYR A 41 13.93 -6.74 -3.32
N THR A 42 13.59 -7.98 -3.00
CA THR A 42 14.18 -8.77 -1.90
C THR A 42 14.28 -10.25 -2.28
N SER A 43 14.95 -11.04 -1.44
CA SER A 43 14.94 -12.50 -1.51
C SER A 43 15.24 -13.08 -0.14
N GLN A 44 14.62 -14.22 0.18
CA GLN A 44 14.97 -15.00 1.38
C GLN A 44 16.39 -15.59 1.30
N GLY A 45 16.99 -15.68 0.12
CA GLY A 45 18.38 -16.07 -0.08
C GLY A 45 19.39 -14.97 0.26
N CYS A 46 18.99 -13.71 0.26
CA CYS A 46 19.86 -12.55 0.45
C CYS A 46 20.05 -12.24 1.94
N SER A 47 21.27 -12.32 2.46
CA SER A 47 21.58 -12.11 3.89
C SER A 47 21.39 -10.67 4.37
N SER A 48 21.51 -9.69 3.49
CA SER A 48 21.31 -8.26 3.79
C SER A 48 19.83 -7.81 3.67
N CYS A 49 18.94 -8.68 3.19
CA CYS A 49 17.53 -8.35 2.95
C CYS A 49 16.63 -8.26 4.20
N PRO A 50 16.80 -9.07 5.25
CA PRO A 50 15.87 -9.08 6.39
C PRO A 50 15.64 -7.74 7.09
N PRO A 51 16.61 -6.81 7.22
CA PRO A 51 16.34 -5.47 7.75
C PRO A 51 15.35 -4.67 6.89
N ALA A 52 15.45 -4.78 5.55
CA ALA A 52 14.55 -4.12 4.61
C ALA A 52 13.14 -4.74 4.65
N ASP A 53 13.02 -6.07 4.76
CA ASP A 53 11.74 -6.76 4.93
C ASP A 53 11.00 -6.26 6.18
N ARG A 54 11.73 -6.11 7.30
CA ARG A 54 11.15 -5.53 8.53
C ARG A 54 10.75 -4.07 8.37
N LEU A 55 11.52 -3.27 7.63
CA LEU A 55 11.16 -1.89 7.34
C LEU A 55 9.88 -1.84 6.49
N LEU A 56 9.78 -2.66 5.44
CA LEU A 56 8.58 -2.77 4.63
C LEU A 56 7.36 -3.14 5.47
N GLY A 57 7.50 -4.10 6.40
CA GLY A 57 6.42 -4.49 7.31
C GLY A 57 5.93 -3.35 8.22
N ARG A 58 6.80 -2.41 8.60
CA ARG A 58 6.38 -1.18 9.30
C ARG A 58 5.66 -0.21 8.38
N LEU A 59 6.16 -0.04 7.16
CA LEU A 59 5.54 0.84 6.14
C LEU A 59 4.16 0.33 5.73
N ALA A 60 3.98 -0.98 5.60
CA ALA A 60 2.70 -1.60 5.24
C ALA A 60 1.57 -1.31 6.24
N LYS A 61 1.90 -0.90 7.47
CA LYS A 61 0.93 -0.54 8.51
C LYS A 61 0.61 0.96 8.56
N GLN A 62 1.27 1.77 7.72
CA GLN A 62 1.07 3.21 7.70
C GLN A 62 -0.01 3.60 6.68
N SER A 63 -0.90 4.51 7.08
CA SER A 63 -1.85 5.11 6.16
C SER A 63 -1.14 5.91 5.07
N GLY A 64 -1.68 5.93 3.85
CA GLY A 64 -1.09 6.67 2.73
C GLY A 64 0.07 5.96 2.04
N ILE A 65 0.45 4.74 2.47
CA ILE A 65 1.52 3.95 1.85
C ILE A 65 0.95 2.60 1.38
N LEU A 66 1.25 2.24 0.13
CA LEU A 66 1.08 0.90 -0.40
C LEU A 66 2.47 0.27 -0.54
N ALA A 67 2.88 -0.48 0.48
CA ALA A 67 4.15 -1.19 0.49
C ALA A 67 3.97 -2.59 -0.09
N LEU A 68 4.78 -2.97 -1.09
CA LEU A 68 4.72 -4.25 -1.80
C LEU A 68 6.10 -4.90 -1.83
N SER A 69 6.14 -6.21 -1.61
CA SER A 69 7.36 -7.02 -1.67
C SER A 69 7.40 -7.84 -2.95
N PHE A 70 8.45 -7.62 -3.75
CA PHE A 70 8.74 -8.32 -4.99
C PHE A 70 9.96 -9.21 -4.79
N HIS A 71 9.75 -10.51 -4.60
CA HIS A 71 10.84 -11.46 -4.45
C HIS A 71 11.46 -11.80 -5.78
N VAL A 72 12.79 -11.66 -5.86
CA VAL A 72 13.59 -11.98 -7.05
C VAL A 72 14.13 -13.41 -6.99
N ASP A 73 14.35 -14.02 -8.14
CA ASP A 73 14.77 -15.42 -8.28
C ASP A 73 16.29 -15.60 -8.46
N TYR A 74 17.04 -14.52 -8.70
CA TYR A 74 18.46 -14.63 -9.02
C TYR A 74 19.37 -14.91 -7.81
N TRP A 75 18.80 -15.13 -6.62
CA TRP A 75 19.49 -15.63 -5.43
C TRP A 75 19.33 -17.14 -5.21
N ASP A 76 18.48 -17.81 -6.00
CA ASP A 76 18.15 -19.22 -5.80
C ASP A 76 19.37 -20.15 -5.94
N TYR A 77 20.41 -19.72 -6.67
CA TYR A 77 21.64 -20.49 -6.89
C TYR A 77 22.47 -20.74 -5.62
N ILE A 78 22.24 -19.96 -4.54
CA ILE A 78 22.98 -20.13 -3.28
C ILE A 78 22.43 -21.24 -2.37
N GLY A 79 21.58 -22.11 -2.90
CA GLY A 79 21.08 -23.31 -2.24
C GLY A 79 19.73 -23.15 -1.52
N TRP A 80 19.09 -21.99 -1.56
CA TRP A 80 17.72 -21.77 -1.11
C TRP A 80 16.86 -21.22 -2.25
N LYS A 81 15.89 -22.00 -2.70
CA LYS A 81 14.89 -21.52 -3.64
C LYS A 81 13.84 -20.74 -2.87
N ASP A 82 13.76 -19.44 -3.13
CA ASP A 82 12.76 -18.58 -2.51
C ASP A 82 11.35 -18.94 -3.02
N PRO A 83 10.41 -19.36 -2.15
CA PRO A 83 9.06 -19.77 -2.59
C PRO A 83 8.25 -18.65 -3.21
N TYR A 84 8.69 -17.41 -3.07
CA TYR A 84 8.05 -16.21 -3.62
C TYR A 84 8.86 -15.61 -4.78
N GLY A 85 10.06 -16.13 -5.03
CA GLY A 85 10.94 -15.69 -6.10
C GLY A 85 10.31 -15.87 -7.48
N SER A 86 10.38 -14.85 -8.32
CA SER A 86 9.76 -14.86 -9.63
C SER A 86 10.62 -14.19 -10.69
N PRO A 87 10.79 -14.83 -11.88
CA PRO A 87 11.44 -14.20 -13.02
C PRO A 87 10.77 -12.89 -13.48
N SER A 88 9.45 -12.76 -13.27
CA SER A 88 8.71 -11.54 -13.61
C SER A 88 9.10 -10.38 -12.69
N ASN A 89 9.31 -10.64 -11.39
CA ASN A 89 9.78 -9.64 -10.43
C ASN A 89 11.19 -9.19 -10.77
N SER A 90 12.08 -10.13 -11.11
CA SER A 90 13.44 -9.82 -11.56
C SER A 90 13.47 -9.03 -12.87
N ARG A 91 12.52 -9.28 -13.80
CA ARG A 91 12.38 -8.46 -15.02
C ARG A 91 11.93 -7.04 -14.67
N ARG A 92 10.93 -6.87 -13.79
CA ARG A 92 10.46 -5.55 -13.35
C ARG A 92 11.59 -4.76 -12.69
N GLN A 93 12.41 -5.37 -11.86
CA GLN A 93 13.60 -4.73 -11.29
C GLN A 93 14.59 -4.28 -12.36
N ARG A 94 14.83 -5.12 -13.39
CA ARG A 94 15.67 -4.73 -14.52
C ARG A 94 15.10 -3.59 -15.36
N ASP A 95 13.77 -3.44 -15.41
CA ASP A 95 13.13 -2.27 -16.01
C ASP A 95 13.46 -1.01 -15.21
N TYR A 96 13.37 -1.06 -13.88
CA TYR A 96 13.81 0.04 -13.03
C TYR A 96 15.30 0.34 -13.13
N LYS A 97 16.15 -0.69 -13.26
CA LYS A 97 17.57 -0.49 -13.55
C LYS A 97 17.76 0.42 -14.75
N ARG A 98 16.98 0.20 -15.84
CA ARG A 98 17.03 1.04 -17.05
C ARG A 98 16.50 2.44 -16.80
N THR A 99 15.36 2.56 -16.13
CA THR A 99 14.72 3.83 -15.79
C THR A 99 15.64 4.75 -14.97
N PHE A 100 16.34 4.18 -13.99
CA PHE A 100 17.25 4.91 -13.11
C PHE A 100 18.70 4.98 -13.62
N ASN A 101 18.96 4.48 -14.84
CA ASN A 101 20.29 4.44 -15.45
C ASN A 101 21.35 3.80 -14.54
N ARG A 102 21.01 2.65 -13.93
CA ARG A 102 21.92 1.89 -13.09
C ARG A 102 22.68 0.82 -13.88
N PHE A 103 23.90 0.51 -13.43
CA PHE A 103 24.74 -0.50 -14.11
C PHE A 103 24.34 -1.93 -13.74
N TYR A 104 23.78 -2.17 -12.55
CA TYR A 104 23.41 -3.48 -12.03
C TYR A 104 22.10 -3.44 -11.25
N VAL A 105 21.52 -4.62 -10.99
CA VAL A 105 20.44 -4.84 -10.02
C VAL A 105 21.05 -5.30 -8.71
N TYR A 106 20.39 -4.99 -7.60
CA TYR A 106 20.84 -5.39 -6.27
C TYR A 106 19.67 -5.61 -5.32
N THR A 107 19.90 -6.34 -4.25
CA THR A 107 18.95 -6.46 -3.15
C THR A 107 19.65 -6.18 -1.81
N PRO A 108 18.92 -5.62 -0.83
CA PRO A 108 17.55 -5.12 -0.96
C PRO A 108 17.52 -3.74 -1.65
N GLN A 109 16.62 -3.59 -2.63
CA GLN A 109 16.38 -2.30 -3.28
C GLN A 109 14.94 -1.86 -3.01
N MET A 110 14.73 -0.61 -2.60
CA MET A 110 13.40 0.00 -2.55
C MET A 110 13.23 1.03 -3.66
N VAL A 111 12.10 0.95 -4.35
CA VAL A 111 11.65 1.95 -5.31
C VAL A 111 10.44 2.65 -4.74
N VAL A 112 10.51 3.97 -4.62
CA VAL A 112 9.49 4.80 -3.99
C VAL A 112 8.79 5.66 -5.03
N GLY A 113 7.49 5.49 -5.17
CA GLY A 113 6.65 6.21 -6.13
C GLY A 113 7.03 6.02 -7.60
N GLY A 114 7.89 5.03 -7.91
CA GLY A 114 8.48 4.87 -9.24
C GLY A 114 9.51 5.97 -9.60
N MET A 115 9.81 6.89 -8.68
CA MET A 115 10.63 8.09 -8.91
C MET A 115 12.00 8.03 -8.24
N PHE A 116 12.11 7.33 -7.13
CA PHE A 116 13.34 7.24 -6.34
C PHE A 116 13.70 5.77 -6.12
N GLU A 117 14.99 5.45 -6.17
CA GLU A 117 15.48 4.14 -5.75
C GLU A 117 16.56 4.33 -4.70
N VAL A 118 16.48 3.51 -3.66
CA VAL A 118 17.39 3.57 -2.50
C VAL A 118 17.68 2.17 -1.99
N THR A 119 18.80 2.02 -1.25
CA THR A 119 19.07 0.78 -0.52
C THR A 119 17.97 0.51 0.50
N GLY A 120 17.36 -0.69 0.44
CA GLY A 120 16.12 -0.98 1.17
C GLY A 120 16.22 -0.97 2.70
N PHE A 121 17.42 -1.07 3.28
CA PHE A 121 17.61 -0.94 4.73
C PHE A 121 17.96 0.47 5.20
N ASP A 122 18.19 1.43 4.31
CA ASP A 122 18.37 2.84 4.66
C ASP A 122 17.01 3.50 4.93
N ALA A 123 16.56 3.39 6.18
CA ALA A 123 15.26 3.90 6.58
C ALA A 123 15.12 5.42 6.40
N ALA A 124 16.20 6.19 6.58
CA ALA A 124 16.18 7.64 6.44
C ALA A 124 15.95 8.03 4.97
N ALA A 125 16.70 7.43 4.06
CA ALA A 125 16.54 7.66 2.62
C ALA A 125 15.16 7.21 2.11
N VAL A 126 14.65 6.05 2.58
CA VAL A 126 13.31 5.57 2.25
C VAL A 126 12.23 6.55 2.69
N LEU A 127 12.27 7.03 3.94
CA LEU A 127 11.28 7.99 4.46
C LEU A 127 11.35 9.34 3.75
N ALA A 128 12.56 9.81 3.43
CA ALA A 128 12.74 11.03 2.62
C ALA A 128 12.12 10.88 1.23
N GLY A 129 12.35 9.74 0.57
CA GLY A 129 11.75 9.41 -0.72
C GLY A 129 10.22 9.36 -0.65
N ILE A 130 9.65 8.75 0.40
CA ILE A 130 8.19 8.69 0.61
C ILE A 130 7.61 10.10 0.77
N LYS A 131 8.23 10.93 1.61
CA LYS A 131 7.81 12.32 1.78
C LYS A 131 7.82 13.08 0.45
N GLN A 132 8.85 12.90 -0.35
CA GLN A 132 8.99 13.57 -1.63
C GLN A 132 7.98 13.03 -2.67
N ALA A 133 7.79 11.71 -2.74
CA ALA A 133 6.82 11.08 -3.62
C ALA A 133 5.37 11.45 -3.29
N SER A 134 5.03 11.65 -2.01
CA SER A 134 3.69 12.06 -1.59
C SER A 134 3.28 13.46 -2.06
N LEU A 135 4.24 14.29 -2.47
CA LEU A 135 4.00 15.63 -3.02
C LEU A 135 3.72 15.59 -4.54
N ALA A 136 4.00 14.48 -5.20
CA ALA A 136 3.76 14.35 -6.63
C ALA A 136 2.26 14.32 -6.95
N PRO A 137 1.85 14.86 -8.12
CA PRO A 137 0.47 14.75 -8.56
C PRO A 137 0.02 13.29 -8.68
N ASN A 138 -1.13 12.97 -8.12
CA ASN A 138 -1.73 11.64 -8.19
C ASN A 138 -3.00 11.66 -9.01
N VAL A 139 -3.23 10.57 -9.75
CA VAL A 139 -4.52 10.29 -10.39
C VAL A 139 -5.36 9.49 -9.39
N PRO A 140 -6.51 10.00 -8.93
CA PRO A 140 -7.35 9.26 -8.00
C PRO A 140 -7.87 7.98 -8.66
N ILE A 141 -7.71 6.86 -7.94
CA ILE A 141 -8.21 5.55 -8.33
C ILE A 141 -9.15 5.08 -7.24
N ASP A 142 -10.36 4.71 -7.62
CA ASP A 142 -11.32 4.08 -6.73
C ASP A 142 -11.46 2.60 -7.09
N LEU A 143 -11.30 1.75 -6.09
CA LEU A 143 -11.39 0.30 -6.21
C LEU A 143 -12.55 -0.19 -5.36
N SER A 144 -13.52 -0.81 -6.00
CA SER A 144 -14.72 -1.35 -5.33
C SER A 144 -15.08 -2.72 -5.89
N ARG A 145 -15.93 -3.45 -5.17
CA ARG A 145 -16.61 -4.64 -5.71
C ARG A 145 -18.05 -4.26 -6.03
N ASP A 146 -18.55 -4.73 -7.17
CA ASP A 146 -19.97 -4.60 -7.47
C ASP A 146 -20.80 -5.69 -6.78
N GLY A 147 -22.12 -5.64 -6.97
CA GLY A 147 -23.05 -6.60 -6.37
C GLY A 147 -22.87 -8.05 -6.83
N ALA A 148 -22.21 -8.28 -7.97
CA ALA A 148 -21.86 -9.60 -8.48
C ALA A 148 -20.49 -10.09 -7.94
N GLY A 149 -19.76 -9.22 -7.22
CA GLY A 149 -18.44 -9.51 -6.67
C GLY A 149 -17.28 -9.16 -7.62
N ASP A 150 -17.57 -8.62 -8.79
CA ASP A 150 -16.57 -8.20 -9.76
C ASP A 150 -15.83 -6.94 -9.30
N LEU A 151 -14.54 -6.86 -9.68
CA LEU A 151 -13.68 -5.75 -9.31
C LEU A 151 -13.92 -4.57 -10.26
N ARG A 152 -14.39 -3.45 -9.71
CA ARG A 152 -14.57 -2.20 -10.44
C ARG A 152 -13.44 -1.24 -10.12
N ILE A 153 -12.78 -0.74 -11.17
CA ILE A 153 -11.71 0.25 -11.07
C ILE A 153 -12.20 1.53 -11.75
N LEU A 154 -12.31 2.61 -10.97
CA LEU A 154 -12.65 3.94 -11.50
C LEU A 154 -11.40 4.82 -11.42
N ILE A 155 -11.02 5.38 -12.55
CA ILE A 155 -9.87 6.26 -12.68
C ILE A 155 -10.40 7.65 -13.02
N SER A 156 -10.07 8.64 -12.17
CA SER A 156 -10.49 10.02 -12.42
C SER A 156 -9.83 10.58 -13.67
N ALA A 157 -10.57 11.42 -14.40
CA ALA A 157 -10.03 12.12 -15.55
C ALA A 157 -8.83 13.00 -15.16
N SER A 158 -7.77 12.97 -15.96
CA SER A 158 -6.62 13.86 -15.84
C SER A 158 -6.81 15.09 -16.73
N PRO A 159 -6.42 16.29 -16.28
CA PRO A 159 -6.43 17.47 -17.13
C PRO A 159 -5.46 17.33 -18.32
N ASN A 160 -4.42 16.53 -18.17
CA ASN A 160 -3.48 16.20 -19.25
C ASN A 160 -3.61 14.71 -19.58
N PRO A 161 -4.23 14.34 -20.71
CA PRO A 161 -4.39 12.95 -21.10
C PRO A 161 -3.03 12.36 -21.45
N ILE A 162 -2.54 11.45 -20.61
CA ILE A 162 -1.34 10.66 -20.85
C ILE A 162 -1.72 9.19 -21.01
N ARG A 163 -1.02 8.49 -21.89
CA ARG A 163 -1.16 7.04 -21.97
C ARG A 163 -0.63 6.42 -20.69
N THR A 164 -1.52 5.82 -19.94
CA THR A 164 -1.21 5.26 -18.61
C THR A 164 -1.53 3.77 -18.60
N ALA A 165 -0.66 3.00 -17.99
CA ALA A 165 -0.91 1.59 -17.71
C ALA A 165 -1.49 1.43 -16.31
N VAL A 166 -2.58 0.67 -16.21
CA VAL A 166 -3.12 0.23 -14.93
C VAL A 166 -2.54 -1.14 -14.59
N TRP A 167 -1.99 -1.24 -13.39
CA TRP A 167 -1.43 -2.49 -12.89
C TRP A 167 -2.24 -2.97 -11.70
N LEU A 168 -2.56 -4.26 -11.70
CA LEU A 168 -3.20 -4.94 -10.58
C LEU A 168 -2.16 -5.79 -9.87
N ALA A 169 -2.00 -5.55 -8.57
CA ALA A 169 -1.17 -6.35 -7.68
C ALA A 169 -2.06 -7.22 -6.77
N LEU A 170 -1.87 -8.52 -6.81
CA LEU A 170 -2.42 -9.46 -5.84
C LEU A 170 -1.29 -9.87 -4.90
N PHE A 171 -1.50 -9.74 -3.59
CA PHE A 171 -0.44 -10.01 -2.61
C PHE A 171 -0.97 -10.66 -1.33
N ASP A 172 -0.11 -11.43 -0.68
CA ASP A 172 -0.34 -11.98 0.66
C ASP A 172 0.11 -10.95 1.71
N MET A 173 -0.69 -10.69 2.73
CA MET A 173 -0.40 -9.66 3.73
C MET A 173 0.82 -9.99 4.59
N GLU A 174 0.96 -11.26 4.99
CA GLU A 174 2.09 -11.74 5.81
C GLU A 174 2.37 -13.20 5.50
N ASN A 175 3.65 -13.51 5.33
CA ASN A 175 4.14 -14.88 5.16
C ASN A 175 5.31 -15.12 6.10
N LYS A 176 5.31 -16.27 6.77
CA LYS A 176 6.38 -16.70 7.67
C LYS A 176 7.02 -17.96 7.13
N THR A 177 8.33 -17.92 6.87
CA THR A 177 9.09 -19.03 6.29
C THR A 177 10.31 -19.36 7.14
N ARG A 178 10.49 -20.64 7.47
CA ARG A 178 11.76 -21.12 8.04
C ARG A 178 12.71 -21.46 6.88
N VAL A 179 13.73 -20.65 6.72
CA VAL A 179 14.76 -20.85 5.70
C VAL A 179 15.67 -22.00 6.14
N ARG A 180 15.85 -22.99 5.27
CA ARG A 180 16.57 -24.23 5.62
C ARG A 180 17.97 -24.29 5.04
N ARG A 181 18.30 -23.48 4.05
CA ARG A 181 19.59 -23.45 3.33
C ARG A 181 19.96 -22.02 2.92
N GLY A 182 21.16 -21.85 2.34
CA GLY A 182 21.67 -20.56 1.91
C GLY A 182 22.10 -19.65 3.08
N GLU A 183 22.34 -18.38 2.80
CA GLU A 183 22.90 -17.42 3.75
C GLU A 183 22.00 -17.13 4.96
N ASN A 184 20.69 -17.31 4.84
CA ASN A 184 19.73 -17.13 5.92
C ASN A 184 19.31 -18.46 6.58
N SER A 185 20.09 -19.54 6.39
CA SER A 185 19.78 -20.85 6.95
C SER A 185 19.53 -20.79 8.47
N GLY A 186 18.53 -21.51 8.94
CA GLY A 186 18.12 -21.58 10.35
C GLY A 186 17.24 -20.40 10.81
N ARG A 187 17.12 -19.33 10.05
CA ARG A 187 16.30 -18.17 10.39
C ARG A 187 14.84 -18.41 10.00
N THR A 188 13.93 -17.80 10.77
CA THR A 188 12.53 -17.61 10.36
C THR A 188 12.38 -16.18 9.87
N ILE A 189 12.05 -16.01 8.58
CA ILE A 189 11.84 -14.72 7.94
C ILE A 189 10.34 -14.46 7.83
N VAL A 190 9.94 -13.22 8.15
CA VAL A 190 8.59 -12.73 7.94
C VAL A 190 8.64 -11.73 6.80
N ASN A 191 7.88 -12.03 5.75
CA ASN A 191 7.73 -11.15 4.60
C ASN A 191 6.31 -10.57 4.59
N TYR A 192 6.16 -9.31 4.22
CA TYR A 192 4.91 -8.57 4.24
C TYR A 192 4.51 -8.15 2.83
N ASN A 193 3.21 -8.18 2.55
CA ASN A 193 2.61 -7.77 1.28
C ASN A 193 3.34 -8.37 0.07
N VAL A 194 3.55 -9.69 0.11
CA VAL A 194 4.29 -10.44 -0.90
C VAL A 194 3.46 -10.54 -2.17
N VAL A 195 3.94 -9.94 -3.25
CA VAL A 195 3.26 -9.96 -4.54
C VAL A 195 3.27 -11.36 -5.14
N ARG A 196 2.06 -11.91 -5.38
CA ARG A 196 1.84 -13.23 -5.98
C ARG A 196 1.52 -13.15 -7.46
N ASP A 197 0.85 -12.07 -7.84
CA ASP A 197 0.50 -11.80 -9.23
C ASP A 197 0.57 -10.30 -9.48
N PHE A 198 1.12 -9.91 -10.63
CA PHE A 198 1.28 -8.52 -11.01
C PHE A 198 1.02 -8.39 -12.50
N LYS A 199 -0.15 -7.87 -12.84
CA LYS A 199 -0.65 -7.84 -14.20
C LYS A 199 -0.96 -6.43 -14.66
N LYS A 200 -0.61 -6.16 -15.91
CA LYS A 200 -1.12 -5.00 -16.63
C LYS A 200 -2.58 -5.25 -17.00
N SER A 201 -3.49 -4.49 -16.40
CA SER A 201 -4.93 -4.69 -16.56
C SER A 201 -5.48 -3.95 -17.78
N ALA A 202 -5.08 -2.70 -17.97
CA ALA A 202 -5.54 -1.88 -19.09
C ALA A 202 -4.49 -0.85 -19.51
N ILE A 203 -4.57 -0.41 -20.75
CA ILE A 203 -3.95 0.83 -21.22
C ILE A 203 -5.11 1.76 -21.56
N GLY A 204 -5.26 2.85 -20.80
CA GLY A 204 -6.30 3.85 -21.00
C GLY A 204 -5.71 5.22 -21.28
N THR A 205 -6.44 6.02 -22.04
CA THR A 205 -6.30 7.48 -22.02
C THR A 205 -7.41 8.00 -21.12
N ALA A 206 -7.07 8.69 -20.03
CA ALA A 206 -8.09 9.39 -19.25
C ALA A 206 -8.68 10.50 -20.16
N PRO A 207 -10.02 10.56 -20.38
CA PRO A 207 -10.61 11.61 -21.17
C PRO A 207 -10.37 12.98 -20.51
N PRO A 208 -10.26 14.08 -21.28
CA PRO A 208 -10.18 15.42 -20.72
C PRO A 208 -11.44 15.72 -19.90
N ARG A 209 -11.30 16.46 -18.82
CA ARG A 209 -12.46 17.01 -18.09
C ARG A 209 -13.15 18.01 -19.01
N ARG A 210 -14.46 17.84 -19.22
CA ARG A 210 -15.33 18.85 -19.82
C ARG A 210 -15.61 19.95 -18.81
#